data_205800f5bf1689c1fefcc3fcc7550501
#
_entry.id   205800f5bf1689c1fefcc3fcc7550501
#
_cell.length_a   1.000
_cell.length_b   1.000
_cell.length_c   1.000
_cell.angle_alpha   90.00
_cell.angle_beta   90.00
_cell.angle_gamma   90.00
#
_symmetry.space_group_name_H-M   'P 1'
#
loop_
_entity.id
_entity.type
_entity.pdbx_description
1 polymer ?
#
loop_
_entity_poly.entity_id
_entity_poly.type
_entity_poly.pdbx_seq_one_letter_code
_entity_poly.pdbx_strand_id
1 'polypeptide(L)'
;FDFEAPKAAGKEFCIVRIGRTRGDGRQELDDLFIHNINAAKAAGMDIGVYFYSLATTTWQAQQEAMWLVKQLDIYLKDVELKAGIWMDIEEEMQKDLGAQELTSVVMAEINVMNEAGKYVGIYGSYDTLVNCMNLEDIPDYVPFFVAIFGPVNYFKQEYPNKTCSLWQYSDEGQINGCAVDLDVMYD
;
A
#
# COMPACT_ATOMS: atom_id res chain seq x y z
N PHE A 1 0.63 -17.94 -5.54
CA PHE A 1 -0.82 -17.74 -5.76
C PHE A 1 -1.13 -17.92 -7.24
N ASP A 2 -2.29 -18.53 -7.56
CA ASP A 2 -2.78 -18.70 -8.93
C ASP A 2 -3.67 -17.51 -9.31
N PHE A 3 -3.18 -16.62 -10.20
CA PHE A 3 -3.92 -15.43 -10.65
C PHE A 3 -4.86 -15.68 -11.83
N GLU A 4 -4.81 -16.83 -12.48
CA GLU A 4 -5.75 -17.18 -13.54
C GLU A 4 -7.19 -17.30 -13.01
N ALA A 5 -7.35 -17.83 -11.80
CA ALA A 5 -8.65 -17.99 -11.19
C ALA A 5 -9.32 -16.66 -10.81
N PRO A 6 -8.66 -15.70 -10.12
CA PRO A 6 -9.25 -14.39 -9.91
C PRO A 6 -9.52 -13.66 -11.23
N LYS A 7 -8.64 -13.76 -12.23
CA LYS A 7 -8.90 -13.16 -13.54
C LYS A 7 -10.14 -13.75 -14.22
N ALA A 8 -10.30 -15.06 -14.18
CA ALA A 8 -11.49 -15.73 -14.69
C ALA A 8 -12.77 -15.37 -13.90
N ALA A 9 -12.65 -15.02 -12.63
CA ALA A 9 -13.72 -14.51 -11.78
C ALA A 9 -14.00 -13.01 -11.97
N GLY A 10 -13.40 -12.36 -12.97
CA GLY A 10 -13.62 -10.95 -13.31
C GLY A 10 -12.86 -9.97 -12.42
N LYS A 11 -11.82 -10.40 -11.69
CA LYS A 11 -10.95 -9.49 -10.97
C LYS A 11 -9.96 -8.86 -11.97
N GLU A 12 -9.75 -7.58 -11.85
CA GLU A 12 -9.00 -6.80 -12.84
C GLU A 12 -7.58 -6.51 -12.38
N PHE A 13 -7.36 -6.31 -11.08
CA PHE A 13 -6.07 -5.96 -10.50
C PHE A 13 -5.71 -6.82 -9.28
N CYS A 14 -4.45 -6.74 -8.88
CA CYS A 14 -3.94 -7.29 -7.63
C CYS A 14 -2.89 -6.37 -7.02
N ILE A 15 -2.80 -6.39 -5.69
CA ILE A 15 -1.75 -5.69 -4.92
C ILE A 15 -0.87 -6.76 -4.27
N VAL A 16 0.42 -6.78 -4.62
CA VAL A 16 1.36 -7.83 -4.18
C VAL A 16 2.36 -7.24 -3.19
N ARG A 17 2.55 -7.90 -2.05
CA ARG A 17 3.59 -7.47 -1.11
C ARG A 17 4.96 -7.58 -1.75
N ILE A 18 5.68 -6.45 -1.89
CA ILE A 18 7.05 -6.43 -2.37
C ILE A 18 8.03 -6.79 -1.25
N GLY A 19 7.73 -6.39 -0.02
CA GLY A 19 8.59 -6.65 1.12
C GLY A 19 8.06 -6.02 2.39
N ARG A 20 8.89 -6.08 3.41
CA ARG A 20 8.58 -5.53 4.74
C ARG A 20 9.83 -5.13 5.49
N THR A 21 9.66 -4.33 6.52
CA THR A 21 10.65 -4.21 7.60
C THR A 21 10.39 -5.30 8.66
N ARG A 22 11.43 -5.95 9.12
CA ARG A 22 11.38 -6.93 10.22
C ARG A 22 11.47 -6.24 11.56
N GLY A 23 11.10 -6.94 12.63
CA GLY A 23 11.23 -6.44 13.99
C GLY A 23 12.65 -6.09 14.44
N ASP A 24 13.68 -6.51 13.69
CA ASP A 24 15.08 -6.12 13.89
C ASP A 24 15.50 -4.90 13.05
N GLY A 25 14.54 -4.26 12.37
CA GLY A 25 14.73 -3.06 11.57
C GLY A 25 15.31 -3.27 10.17
N ARG A 26 15.56 -4.53 9.75
CA ARG A 26 16.06 -4.84 8.40
C ARG A 26 14.90 -5.00 7.43
N GLN A 27 15.06 -4.44 6.23
CA GLN A 27 14.13 -4.65 5.13
C GLN A 27 14.43 -5.97 4.44
N GLU A 28 13.37 -6.70 4.07
CA GLU A 28 13.47 -7.94 3.32
C GLU A 28 12.45 -8.01 2.20
N LEU A 29 12.82 -8.65 1.09
CA LEU A 29 11.90 -8.96 0.01
C LEU A 29 10.96 -10.07 0.47
N ASP A 30 9.68 -10.02 0.05
CA ASP A 30 8.77 -11.14 0.30
C ASP A 30 9.21 -12.36 -0.51
N ASP A 31 9.26 -13.52 0.12
CA ASP A 31 9.77 -14.77 -0.47
C ASP A 31 8.99 -15.20 -1.73
N LEU A 32 7.72 -14.82 -1.82
CA LEU A 32 6.85 -15.12 -2.95
C LEU A 32 6.71 -13.98 -3.94
N PHE A 33 7.33 -12.82 -3.69
CA PHE A 33 7.16 -11.62 -4.50
C PHE A 33 7.41 -11.87 -5.98
N ILE A 34 8.58 -12.40 -6.33
CA ILE A 34 8.96 -12.65 -7.74
C ILE A 34 8.01 -13.65 -8.40
N HIS A 35 7.64 -14.71 -7.67
CA HIS A 35 6.68 -15.69 -8.16
C HIS A 35 5.32 -15.04 -8.45
N ASN A 36 4.79 -14.28 -7.48
CA ASN A 36 3.47 -13.65 -7.58
C ASN A 36 3.42 -12.60 -8.69
N ILE A 37 4.44 -11.75 -8.81
CA ILE A 37 4.52 -10.73 -9.89
C ILE A 37 4.52 -11.40 -11.26
N ASN A 38 5.31 -12.46 -11.45
CA ASN A 38 5.36 -13.16 -12.74
C ASN A 38 4.03 -13.86 -13.07
N ALA A 39 3.39 -14.46 -12.07
CA ALA A 39 2.09 -15.12 -12.25
C ALA A 39 0.98 -14.08 -12.54
N ALA A 40 0.96 -12.95 -11.83
CA ALA A 40 0.00 -11.86 -12.09
C ALA A 40 0.17 -11.26 -13.50
N LYS A 41 1.41 -11.05 -13.95
CA LYS A 41 1.72 -10.61 -15.33
C LYS A 41 1.23 -11.61 -16.36
N ALA A 42 1.49 -12.90 -16.15
CA ALA A 42 1.05 -13.96 -17.07
C ALA A 42 -0.48 -14.04 -17.20
N ALA A 43 -1.19 -13.83 -16.08
CA ALA A 43 -2.65 -13.79 -16.07
C ALA A 43 -3.25 -12.46 -16.60
N GLY A 44 -2.41 -11.48 -16.96
CA GLY A 44 -2.87 -10.17 -17.46
C GLY A 44 -3.62 -9.34 -16.43
N MET A 45 -3.23 -9.44 -15.14
CA MET A 45 -3.74 -8.59 -14.09
C MET A 45 -3.08 -7.21 -14.16
N ASP A 46 -3.81 -6.15 -13.84
CA ASP A 46 -3.22 -4.87 -13.49
C ASP A 46 -2.56 -4.99 -12.10
N ILE A 47 -1.33 -4.51 -11.96
CA ILE A 47 -0.49 -4.80 -10.80
C ILE A 47 -0.29 -3.53 -9.97
N GLY A 48 -0.42 -3.68 -8.66
CA GLY A 48 0.12 -2.80 -7.65
C GLY A 48 1.02 -3.56 -6.69
N VAL A 49 1.75 -2.82 -5.86
CA VAL A 49 2.60 -3.41 -4.83
C VAL A 49 2.46 -2.66 -3.52
N TYR A 50 2.69 -3.34 -2.39
CA TYR A 50 2.78 -2.69 -1.10
C TYR A 50 4.02 -3.12 -0.32
N PHE A 51 4.50 -2.21 0.51
CA PHE A 51 5.57 -2.44 1.45
C PHE A 51 5.06 -2.28 2.88
N TYR A 52 5.26 -3.29 3.71
CA TYR A 52 4.84 -3.28 5.11
C TYR A 52 5.87 -2.54 5.97
N SER A 53 5.51 -1.34 6.39
CA SER A 53 6.38 -0.43 7.15
C SER A 53 6.32 -0.71 8.65
N LEU A 54 7.46 -0.64 9.32
CA LEU A 54 7.57 -0.60 10.78
C LEU A 54 8.26 0.70 11.25
N ALA A 55 8.40 1.70 10.39
CA ALA A 55 9.07 2.94 10.73
C ALA A 55 8.31 3.72 11.81
N THR A 56 9.02 4.10 12.86
CA THR A 56 8.54 4.98 13.93
C THR A 56 9.36 6.27 14.03
N THR A 57 10.32 6.45 13.13
CA THR A 57 11.10 7.69 13.00
C THR A 57 11.27 8.05 11.54
N THR A 58 11.43 9.33 11.24
CA THR A 58 11.68 9.83 9.88
C THR A 58 12.92 9.20 9.26
N TRP A 59 13.95 8.90 10.05
CA TRP A 59 15.16 8.23 9.55
C TRP A 59 14.85 6.79 9.09
N GLN A 60 14.10 6.01 9.90
CA GLN A 60 13.69 4.65 9.50
C GLN A 60 12.84 4.68 8.23
N ALA A 61 11.87 5.59 8.17
CA ALA A 61 11.02 5.82 7.02
C ALA A 61 11.81 6.07 5.72
N GLN A 62 12.83 6.93 5.81
CA GLN A 62 13.74 7.18 4.68
C GLN A 62 14.53 5.93 4.27
N GLN A 63 14.99 5.10 5.23
CA GLN A 63 15.69 3.85 4.92
C GLN A 63 14.77 2.84 4.21
N GLU A 64 13.53 2.70 4.68
CA GLU A 64 12.51 1.85 4.05
C GLU A 64 12.21 2.31 2.62
N ALA A 65 11.97 3.61 2.42
CA ALA A 65 11.70 4.17 1.10
C ALA A 65 12.88 4.01 0.14
N MET A 66 14.12 4.27 0.57
CA MET A 66 15.32 4.05 -0.25
C MET A 66 15.48 2.58 -0.64
N TRP A 67 15.21 1.66 0.28
CA TRP A 67 15.22 0.23 -0.01
C TRP A 67 14.13 -0.13 -1.04
N LEU A 68 12.91 0.38 -0.85
CA LEU A 68 11.79 0.14 -1.77
C LEU A 68 12.08 0.66 -3.18
N VAL A 69 12.58 1.88 -3.33
CA VAL A 69 13.02 2.45 -4.62
C VAL A 69 13.97 1.49 -5.34
N LYS A 70 14.98 0.99 -4.61
CA LYS A 70 15.94 0.03 -5.17
C LYS A 70 15.27 -1.26 -5.65
N GLN A 71 14.31 -1.82 -4.89
CA GLN A 71 13.61 -3.04 -5.32
C GLN A 71 12.75 -2.80 -6.56
N LEU A 72 12.02 -1.66 -6.59
CA LEU A 72 11.23 -1.25 -7.74
C LEU A 72 12.09 -1.15 -9.02
N ASP A 73 13.26 -0.54 -8.92
CA ASP A 73 14.18 -0.39 -10.06
C ASP A 73 14.81 -1.72 -10.51
N ILE A 74 15.03 -2.64 -9.59
CA ILE A 74 15.56 -3.97 -9.92
C ILE A 74 14.51 -4.85 -10.60
N TYR A 75 13.30 -4.90 -10.05
CA TYR A 75 12.32 -5.92 -10.41
C TYR A 75 11.16 -5.41 -11.25
N LEU A 76 10.84 -4.11 -11.18
CA LEU A 76 9.61 -3.55 -11.74
C LEU A 76 9.83 -2.34 -12.64
N LYS A 77 11.06 -2.03 -13.05
CA LYS A 77 11.35 -0.85 -13.90
C LYS A 77 10.57 -0.84 -15.22
N ASP A 78 10.27 -2.03 -15.76
CA ASP A 78 9.55 -2.22 -17.03
C ASP A 78 8.10 -2.70 -16.81
N VAL A 79 7.57 -2.54 -15.57
CA VAL A 79 6.20 -2.90 -15.20
C VAL A 79 5.43 -1.63 -14.91
N GLU A 80 4.33 -1.43 -15.63
CA GLU A 80 3.38 -0.38 -15.29
C GLU A 80 2.58 -0.81 -14.05
N LEU A 81 2.72 -0.08 -12.95
CA LEU A 81 2.04 -0.36 -11.70
C LEU A 81 0.69 0.40 -11.64
N LYS A 82 -0.27 -0.03 -12.46
CA LYS A 82 -1.56 0.64 -12.59
C LYS A 82 -2.40 0.65 -11.31
N ALA A 83 -2.22 -0.38 -10.45
CA ALA A 83 -2.88 -0.42 -9.15
C ALA A 83 -2.02 0.20 -8.03
N GLY A 84 -0.96 0.94 -8.37
CA GLY A 84 -0.19 1.81 -7.48
C GLY A 84 0.93 1.14 -6.69
N ILE A 85 1.60 1.98 -5.92
CA ILE A 85 2.61 1.61 -4.92
C ILE A 85 2.10 2.12 -3.57
N TRP A 86 2.12 1.27 -2.54
CA TRP A 86 1.49 1.57 -1.26
C TRP A 86 2.45 1.35 -0.10
N MET A 87 2.55 2.36 0.79
CA MET A 87 3.17 2.19 2.11
C MET A 87 2.08 1.75 3.09
N ASP A 88 2.26 0.60 3.68
CA ASP A 88 1.30 -0.03 4.58
C ASP A 88 1.62 0.37 6.02
N ILE A 89 0.73 1.18 6.61
CA ILE A 89 0.89 1.84 7.91
C ILE A 89 -0.25 1.37 8.84
N GLU A 90 0.02 0.36 9.65
CA GLU A 90 -1.04 -0.25 10.48
C GLU A 90 -0.59 -0.73 11.86
N GLU A 91 0.71 -0.64 12.17
CA GLU A 91 1.25 -1.13 13.43
C GLU A 91 0.88 -0.24 14.62
N GLU A 92 0.59 -0.87 15.76
CA GLU A 92 0.26 -0.15 17.00
C GLU A 92 1.37 0.81 17.43
N MET A 93 2.65 0.41 17.28
CA MET A 93 3.79 1.26 17.60
C MET A 93 3.83 2.55 16.75
N GLN A 94 3.25 2.53 15.54
CA GLN A 94 3.13 3.71 14.69
C GLN A 94 1.97 4.59 15.17
N LYS A 95 0.84 4.00 15.51
CA LYS A 95 -0.34 4.72 16.05
C LYS A 95 -0.05 5.40 17.37
N ASP A 96 0.82 4.80 18.21
CA ASP A 96 1.24 5.35 19.51
C ASP A 96 2.12 6.60 19.42
N LEU A 97 2.65 6.93 18.22
CA LEU A 97 3.47 8.16 18.05
C LEU A 97 2.67 9.46 18.23
N GLY A 98 1.35 9.39 17.98
CA GLY A 98 0.52 10.57 17.85
C GLY A 98 0.55 11.19 16.45
N ALA A 99 -0.51 11.92 16.13
CA ALA A 99 -0.82 12.30 14.75
C ALA A 99 0.29 13.10 14.05
N GLN A 100 0.88 14.08 14.74
CA GLN A 100 1.93 14.92 14.15
C GLN A 100 3.20 14.11 13.82
N GLU A 101 3.60 13.22 14.71
CA GLU A 101 4.83 12.45 14.53
C GLU A 101 4.64 11.37 13.48
N LEU A 102 3.54 10.62 13.50
CA LEU A 102 3.23 9.64 12.48
C LEU A 102 3.13 10.27 11.09
N THR A 103 2.45 11.42 10.97
CA THR A 103 2.39 12.15 9.70
C THR A 103 3.79 12.54 9.22
N SER A 104 4.67 12.99 10.10
CA SER A 104 6.05 13.33 9.74
C SER A 104 6.84 12.11 9.26
N VAL A 105 6.64 10.95 9.89
CA VAL A 105 7.26 9.67 9.48
C VAL A 105 6.79 9.28 8.08
N VAL A 106 5.48 9.26 7.85
CA VAL A 106 4.89 8.89 6.55
C VAL A 106 5.30 9.87 5.44
N MET A 107 5.32 11.17 5.74
CA MET A 107 5.78 12.17 4.76
C MET A 107 7.27 12.03 4.42
N ALA A 108 8.10 11.54 5.35
CA ALA A 108 9.50 11.25 5.04
C ALA A 108 9.66 10.10 4.02
N GLU A 109 8.82 9.06 4.09
CA GLU A 109 8.75 8.00 3.06
C GLU A 109 8.32 8.55 1.71
N ILE A 110 7.19 9.28 1.70
CA ILE A 110 6.62 9.87 0.47
C ILE A 110 7.63 10.79 -0.23
N ASN A 111 8.36 11.61 0.51
CA ASN A 111 9.33 12.53 -0.04
C ASN A 111 10.47 11.79 -0.75
N VAL A 112 11.05 10.76 -0.13
CA VAL A 112 12.11 9.94 -0.77
C VAL A 112 11.60 9.26 -2.03
N MET A 113 10.38 8.70 -2.00
CA MET A 113 9.77 8.07 -3.17
C MET A 113 9.56 9.07 -4.31
N ASN A 114 9.01 10.25 -4.00
CA ASN A 114 8.77 11.32 -4.97
C ASN A 114 10.09 11.85 -5.59
N GLU A 115 11.14 12.04 -4.79
CA GLU A 115 12.46 12.44 -5.26
C GLU A 115 13.06 11.42 -6.24
N ALA A 116 12.72 10.13 -6.06
CA ALA A 116 13.09 9.05 -6.98
C ALA A 116 12.14 8.91 -8.19
N GLY A 117 11.14 9.80 -8.33
CA GLY A 117 10.15 9.74 -9.40
C GLY A 117 9.15 8.59 -9.28
N LYS A 118 8.93 8.09 -8.04
CA LYS A 118 7.98 7.01 -7.75
C LYS A 118 6.78 7.61 -7.00
N TYR A 119 5.61 7.61 -7.61
CA TYR A 119 4.39 7.98 -6.93
C TYR A 119 3.96 6.88 -5.97
N VAL A 120 3.84 7.20 -4.70
CA VAL A 120 3.45 6.26 -3.64
C VAL A 120 2.25 6.81 -2.89
N GLY A 121 1.33 5.92 -2.50
CA GLY A 121 0.21 6.23 -1.63
C GLY A 121 0.34 5.59 -0.26
N ILE A 122 -0.61 5.92 0.60
CA ILE A 122 -0.70 5.44 1.98
C ILE A 122 -1.83 4.42 2.07
N TYR A 123 -1.51 3.19 2.53
CA TYR A 123 -2.52 2.23 2.97
C TYR A 123 -2.62 2.27 4.49
N GLY A 124 -3.83 2.16 4.98
CA GLY A 124 -4.13 1.99 6.39
C GLY A 124 -5.63 1.83 6.65
N SER A 125 -5.96 1.43 7.88
CA SER A 125 -7.36 1.44 8.31
C SER A 125 -7.88 2.88 8.34
N TYR A 126 -9.20 3.03 8.20
CA TYR A 126 -9.85 4.34 8.38
C TYR A 126 -9.43 5.00 9.71
N ASP A 127 -9.40 4.23 10.79
CA ASP A 127 -9.00 4.71 12.11
C ASP A 127 -7.55 5.23 12.12
N THR A 128 -6.62 4.48 11.56
CA THR A 128 -5.21 4.89 11.44
C THR A 128 -5.08 6.19 10.66
N LEU A 129 -5.73 6.28 9.51
CA LEU A 129 -5.62 7.43 8.62
C LEU A 129 -6.26 8.69 9.22
N VAL A 130 -7.43 8.55 9.86
CA VAL A 130 -8.23 9.71 10.31
C VAL A 130 -7.89 10.14 11.74
N ASN A 131 -7.62 9.19 12.62
CA ASN A 131 -7.41 9.48 14.05
C ASN A 131 -5.94 9.50 14.46
N CYS A 132 -5.05 8.82 13.69
CA CYS A 132 -3.63 8.75 14.05
C CYS A 132 -2.73 9.59 13.13
N MET A 133 -3.28 10.27 12.11
CA MET A 133 -2.56 11.18 11.22
C MET A 133 -3.25 12.54 11.12
N ASN A 134 -2.47 13.58 10.82
CA ASN A 134 -2.97 14.88 10.43
C ASN A 134 -3.19 14.91 8.92
N LEU A 135 -4.37 14.55 8.44
CA LEU A 135 -4.66 14.50 7.00
C LEU A 135 -4.44 15.85 6.31
N GLU A 136 -4.64 16.98 7.00
CA GLU A 136 -4.43 18.32 6.45
C GLU A 136 -2.96 18.59 6.08
N ASP A 137 -2.02 17.93 6.78
CA ASP A 137 -0.58 18.06 6.52
C ASP A 137 -0.09 17.13 5.38
N ILE A 138 -0.96 16.22 4.90
CA ILE A 138 -0.66 15.35 3.77
C ILE A 138 -1.17 16.03 2.49
N PRO A 139 -0.31 16.25 1.46
CA PRO A 139 -0.73 16.89 0.23
C PRO A 139 -1.85 16.15 -0.50
N ASP A 140 -2.78 16.87 -1.12
CA ASP A 140 -3.99 16.29 -1.76
C ASP A 140 -3.68 15.37 -2.96
N TYR A 141 -2.47 15.48 -3.53
CA TYR A 141 -2.02 14.57 -4.60
C TYR A 141 -1.59 13.18 -4.09
N VAL A 142 -1.37 13.01 -2.78
CA VAL A 142 -1.00 11.70 -2.20
C VAL A 142 -2.24 10.81 -2.19
N PRO A 143 -2.21 9.66 -2.89
CA PRO A 143 -3.36 8.78 -2.92
C PRO A 143 -3.48 7.96 -1.63
N PHE A 144 -4.72 7.65 -1.26
CA PHE A 144 -5.06 6.79 -0.14
C PHE A 144 -5.67 5.48 -0.62
N PHE A 145 -5.23 4.40 -0.01
CA PHE A 145 -5.85 3.09 -0.05
C PHE A 145 -6.39 2.81 1.35
N VAL A 146 -7.69 2.84 1.49
CA VAL A 146 -8.34 2.87 2.80
C VAL A 146 -9.02 1.55 3.10
N ALA A 147 -8.70 0.94 4.24
CA ALA A 147 -9.42 -0.23 4.74
C ALA A 147 -10.62 0.23 5.60
N ILE A 148 -11.82 -0.03 5.07
CA ILE A 148 -13.11 0.15 5.73
C ILE A 148 -13.97 -1.06 5.39
N PHE A 149 -14.11 -2.00 6.29
CA PHE A 149 -14.88 -3.20 6.02
C PHE A 149 -16.39 -2.92 6.09
N GLY A 150 -17.08 -3.23 4.99
CA GLY A 150 -18.52 -2.99 4.89
C GLY A 150 -18.96 -2.41 3.55
N PRO A 151 -20.21 -1.93 3.46
CA PRO A 151 -20.82 -1.54 2.19
C PRO A 151 -20.58 -0.08 1.77
N VAL A 152 -19.92 0.74 2.61
CA VAL A 152 -19.78 2.19 2.40
C VAL A 152 -18.37 2.66 2.68
N ASN A 153 -17.78 3.38 1.74
CA ASN A 153 -16.53 4.09 1.93
C ASN A 153 -16.80 5.48 2.52
N TYR A 154 -16.72 5.58 3.85
CA TYR A 154 -16.92 6.84 4.57
C TYR A 154 -15.80 7.84 4.30
N PHE A 155 -14.57 7.40 4.15
CA PHE A 155 -13.43 8.28 3.92
C PHE A 155 -13.64 9.19 2.70
N LYS A 156 -14.10 8.61 1.59
CA LYS A 156 -14.35 9.37 0.36
C LYS A 156 -15.47 10.41 0.52
N GLN A 157 -16.41 10.16 1.42
CA GLN A 157 -17.52 11.09 1.70
C GLN A 157 -17.12 12.23 2.62
N GLU A 158 -16.31 11.93 3.65
CA GLU A 158 -15.92 12.87 4.71
C GLU A 158 -14.71 13.71 4.31
N TYR A 159 -13.84 13.17 3.44
CA TYR A 159 -12.63 13.83 2.96
C TYR A 159 -12.61 13.95 1.43
N PRO A 160 -13.58 14.69 0.83
CA PRO A 160 -13.73 14.77 -0.63
C PRO A 160 -12.54 15.45 -1.34
N ASN A 161 -11.71 16.18 -0.61
CA ASN A 161 -10.49 16.81 -1.14
C ASN A 161 -9.28 15.87 -1.15
N LYS A 162 -9.37 14.69 -0.50
CA LYS A 162 -8.30 13.70 -0.50
C LYS A 162 -8.52 12.66 -1.59
N THR A 163 -7.45 12.28 -2.26
CA THR A 163 -7.49 11.29 -3.34
C THR A 163 -7.62 9.89 -2.77
N CYS A 164 -8.83 9.35 -2.65
CA CYS A 164 -9.05 7.94 -2.30
C CYS A 164 -9.03 7.10 -3.58
N SER A 165 -7.92 6.44 -3.87
CA SER A 165 -7.74 5.65 -5.09
C SER A 165 -8.18 4.19 -4.93
N LEU A 166 -8.04 3.64 -3.73
CA LEU A 166 -8.42 2.25 -3.43
C LEU A 166 -9.21 2.17 -2.12
N TRP A 167 -10.14 1.24 -2.09
CA TRP A 167 -10.93 0.89 -0.91
C TRP A 167 -10.94 -0.62 -0.70
N GLN A 168 -10.34 -1.08 0.39
CA GLN A 168 -10.47 -2.46 0.87
C GLN A 168 -11.76 -2.57 1.67
N TYR A 169 -12.75 -3.27 1.10
CA TYR A 169 -14.07 -3.38 1.70
C TYR A 169 -14.28 -4.68 2.47
N SER A 170 -13.36 -5.64 2.36
CA SER A 170 -13.40 -6.91 3.08
C SER A 170 -12.02 -7.55 3.12
N ASP A 171 -11.72 -8.20 4.24
CA ASP A 171 -10.57 -9.10 4.48
C ASP A 171 -10.98 -10.59 4.50
N GLU A 172 -12.26 -10.90 4.22
CA GLU A 172 -12.83 -12.24 4.27
C GLU A 172 -13.07 -12.87 2.88
N GLY A 173 -12.45 -12.30 1.83
CA GLY A 173 -12.56 -12.83 0.48
C GLY A 173 -11.96 -14.24 0.37
N GLN A 174 -12.53 -15.04 -0.53
CA GLN A 174 -12.04 -16.40 -0.81
C GLN A 174 -11.89 -16.60 -2.32
N ILE A 175 -10.69 -16.96 -2.78
CA ILE A 175 -10.42 -17.34 -4.17
C ILE A 175 -9.61 -18.64 -4.16
N ASN A 176 -10.16 -19.70 -4.76
CA ASN A 176 -9.55 -21.03 -4.81
C ASN A 176 -9.12 -21.56 -3.43
N GLY A 177 -9.90 -21.26 -2.37
CA GLY A 177 -9.59 -21.71 -1.01
C GLY A 177 -8.48 -20.90 -0.32
N CYS A 178 -7.98 -19.85 -0.96
CA CYS A 178 -7.07 -18.89 -0.33
C CYS A 178 -7.85 -17.69 0.16
N ALA A 179 -7.56 -17.24 1.39
CA ALA A 179 -8.05 -15.97 1.90
C ALA A 179 -7.38 -14.82 1.14
N VAL A 180 -8.16 -13.83 0.76
CA VAL A 180 -7.71 -12.62 0.04
C VAL A 180 -8.54 -11.43 0.49
N ASP A 181 -7.92 -10.27 0.48
CA ASP A 181 -8.65 -9.02 0.61
C ASP A 181 -9.43 -8.70 -0.66
N LEU A 182 -10.51 -7.96 -0.53
CA LEU A 182 -11.33 -7.51 -1.64
C LEU A 182 -11.35 -6.00 -1.70
N ASP A 183 -10.97 -5.48 -2.87
CA ASP A 183 -10.72 -4.07 -3.08
C ASP A 183 -11.53 -3.52 -4.25
N VAL A 184 -11.80 -2.21 -4.19
CA VAL A 184 -12.32 -1.40 -5.30
C VAL A 184 -11.29 -0.35 -5.65
N MET A 185 -10.94 -0.26 -6.93
CA MET A 185 -10.13 0.82 -7.47
C MET A 185 -11.06 1.88 -8.08
N TYR A 186 -10.83 3.14 -7.75
CA TYR A 186 -11.55 4.27 -8.29
C TYR A 186 -10.78 4.90 -9.45
N ASP A 187 -11.53 5.40 -10.44
CA ASP A 187 -10.99 6.17 -11.58
C ASP A 187 -10.52 7.56 -11.15
#